data_e6e4bb4f54f5b77669d9352b3860fd04
#
_entry.id   e6e4bb4f54f5b77669d9352b3860fd04
#
_cell.length_a   1.000
_cell.length_b   1.000
_cell.length_c   1.000
_cell.angle_alpha   90.00
_cell.angle_beta   90.00
_cell.angle_gamma   90.00
#
_symmetry.space_group_name_H-M   'P 1'
#
loop_
_entity.id
_entity.type
_entity.pdbx_description
1 polymer ?
#
loop_
_entity_poly.entity_id
_entity_poly.type
_entity_poly.pdbx_seq_one_letter_code
_entity_poly.pdbx_strand_id
1 'polypeptide(L)'
;MTRQKILITGASSGLGAGMARAFAAMGRDLALCARRLDRLEELRAEILDKHPYAKVAIAALDVDDHEAIPQVFGQLSDELGGIDRVIVNAGIGKGYQIGGGKPWHNSATLTTNLVSGLVQIEYALQLFQKAGGGHLVLISSVLGNTGVPGTKAAYAASKAGMTSLGESLRAEYDKGPIRVTVIEPGYIESEMTAQAANTLLMVDNETGVRAMVAAIEKEKGRAVVPSWPWAPLTQIMRLLPPKYTKRFA
;
A
#
# COMPACT_ATOMS: atom_id res chain seq x y z
N MET A 1 9.43 -0.86 -19.53
CA MET A 1 9.02 0.55 -19.75
C MET A 1 8.98 1.25 -18.40
N THR A 2 9.37 2.52 -18.33
CA THR A 2 9.32 3.30 -17.09
C THR A 2 7.89 3.82 -16.88
N ARG A 3 7.28 3.53 -15.73
CA ARG A 3 5.93 4.02 -15.38
C ARG A 3 6.01 5.51 -15.03
N GLN A 4 5.19 6.33 -15.66
CA GLN A 4 5.23 7.79 -15.54
C GLN A 4 4.06 8.37 -14.73
N LYS A 5 2.90 7.73 -14.77
CA LYS A 5 1.65 8.25 -14.22
C LYS A 5 1.15 7.32 -13.12
N ILE A 6 1.33 7.74 -11.88
CA ILE A 6 1.20 6.88 -10.70
C ILE A 6 0.03 7.32 -9.84
N LEU A 7 -0.96 6.45 -9.64
CA LEU A 7 -2.03 6.65 -8.67
C LEU A 7 -1.65 5.99 -7.33
N ILE A 8 -1.77 6.72 -6.23
CA ILE A 8 -1.47 6.26 -4.87
C ILE A 8 -2.69 6.50 -3.97
N THR A 9 -3.25 5.44 -3.41
CA THR A 9 -4.31 5.55 -2.41
C THR A 9 -3.74 5.68 -1.00
N GLY A 10 -4.45 6.38 -0.10
CA GLY A 10 -3.94 6.64 1.25
C GLY A 10 -2.70 7.53 1.27
N ALA A 11 -2.62 8.48 0.33
CA ALA A 11 -1.43 9.32 0.11
C ALA A 11 -1.28 10.49 1.11
N SER A 12 -2.24 10.72 2.01
CA SER A 12 -2.23 11.89 2.92
C SER A 12 -1.23 11.80 4.07
N SER A 13 -0.58 10.67 4.29
CA SER A 13 0.42 10.50 5.36
C SER A 13 1.29 9.24 5.18
N GLY A 14 2.26 9.06 6.07
CA GLY A 14 3.07 7.85 6.20
C GLY A 14 3.72 7.38 4.91
N LEU A 15 3.57 6.09 4.59
CA LEU A 15 4.21 5.48 3.42
C LEU A 15 3.68 6.05 2.10
N GLY A 16 2.36 6.35 2.03
CA GLY A 16 1.75 6.91 0.83
C GLY A 16 2.32 8.28 0.48
N ALA A 17 2.39 9.20 1.45
CA ALA A 17 2.98 10.51 1.26
C ALA A 17 4.48 10.44 0.96
N GLY A 18 5.21 9.55 1.65
CA GLY A 18 6.62 9.30 1.39
C GLY A 18 6.87 8.81 -0.04
N MET A 19 6.08 7.84 -0.52
CA MET A 19 6.17 7.35 -1.90
C MET A 19 5.84 8.45 -2.91
N ALA A 20 4.83 9.30 -2.64
CA ALA A 20 4.49 10.43 -3.52
C ALA A 20 5.68 11.39 -3.70
N ARG A 21 6.34 11.78 -2.60
CA ARG A 21 7.56 12.62 -2.65
C ARG A 21 8.68 11.96 -3.45
N ALA A 22 8.95 10.69 -3.18
CA ALA A 22 10.02 9.95 -3.84
C ALA A 22 9.77 9.79 -5.34
N PHE A 23 8.54 9.52 -5.78
CA PHE A 23 8.21 9.44 -7.19
C PHE A 23 8.23 10.81 -7.87
N ALA A 24 7.78 11.88 -7.21
CA ALA A 24 7.90 13.25 -7.73
C ALA A 24 9.38 13.63 -7.99
N ALA A 25 10.28 13.29 -7.05
CA ALA A 25 11.73 13.51 -7.22
C ALA A 25 12.32 12.72 -8.40
N MET A 26 11.65 11.66 -8.86
CA MET A 26 12.02 10.89 -10.06
C MET A 26 11.35 11.43 -11.34
N GLY A 27 10.64 12.56 -11.28
CA GLY A 27 9.93 13.18 -12.39
C GLY A 27 8.67 12.43 -12.82
N ARG A 28 7.97 11.77 -11.89
CA ARG A 28 6.70 11.09 -12.16
C ARG A 28 5.52 12.02 -11.94
N ASP A 29 4.50 11.88 -12.76
CA ASP A 29 3.19 12.50 -12.57
C ASP A 29 2.38 11.68 -11.55
N LEU A 30 1.66 12.36 -10.67
CA LEU A 30 1.01 11.75 -9.50
C LEU A 30 -0.49 12.01 -9.47
N ALA A 31 -1.26 10.97 -9.21
CA ALA A 31 -2.66 10.99 -8.84
C ALA A 31 -2.77 10.52 -7.38
N LEU A 32 -3.11 11.40 -6.45
CA LEU A 32 -3.10 11.12 -5.04
C LEU A 32 -4.51 11.17 -4.48
N CYS A 33 -4.94 10.13 -3.78
CA CYS A 33 -6.23 10.15 -3.12
C CYS A 33 -6.17 9.67 -1.67
N ALA A 34 -6.99 10.27 -0.83
CA ALA A 34 -7.18 9.95 0.58
C ALA A 34 -8.39 10.70 1.13
N ARG A 35 -8.83 10.36 2.36
CA ARG A 35 -9.95 11.05 3.03
C ARG A 35 -9.64 12.50 3.41
N ARG A 36 -8.39 12.80 3.77
CA ARG A 36 -7.93 14.12 4.25
C ARG A 36 -7.43 14.93 3.06
N LEU A 37 -8.36 15.70 2.45
CA LEU A 37 -8.03 16.52 1.27
C LEU A 37 -7.05 17.64 1.62
N ASP A 38 -7.21 18.28 2.79
CA ASP A 38 -6.31 19.30 3.33
C ASP A 38 -4.85 18.85 3.33
N ARG A 39 -4.59 17.61 3.78
CA ARG A 39 -3.26 17.02 3.78
C ARG A 39 -2.74 16.70 2.38
N LEU A 40 -3.61 16.39 1.44
CA LEU A 40 -3.22 16.19 0.04
C LEU A 40 -2.88 17.53 -0.62
N GLU A 41 -3.58 18.60 -0.28
CA GLU A 41 -3.26 19.95 -0.75
C GLU A 41 -1.91 20.42 -0.24
N GLU A 42 -1.62 20.23 1.07
CA GLU A 42 -0.29 20.49 1.66
C GLU A 42 0.81 19.70 0.94
N LEU A 43 0.61 18.40 0.75
CA LEU A 43 1.58 17.53 0.06
C LEU A 43 1.79 17.92 -1.40
N ARG A 44 0.71 18.28 -2.11
CA ARG A 44 0.78 18.76 -3.49
C ARG A 44 1.59 20.06 -3.57
N ALA A 45 1.31 21.02 -2.68
CA ALA A 45 2.03 22.28 -2.62
C ALA A 45 3.53 22.05 -2.36
N GLU A 46 3.87 21.20 -1.39
CA GLU A 46 5.27 20.82 -1.10
C GLU A 46 5.97 20.18 -2.30
N ILE A 47 5.28 19.28 -3.01
CA ILE A 47 5.84 18.62 -4.19
C ILE A 47 6.08 19.60 -5.31
N LEU A 48 5.11 20.48 -5.61
CA LEU A 48 5.23 21.45 -6.70
C LEU A 48 6.26 22.54 -6.43
N ASP A 49 6.48 22.92 -5.17
CA ASP A 49 7.56 23.82 -4.77
C ASP A 49 8.95 23.24 -5.13
N LYS A 50 9.16 21.95 -4.86
CA LYS A 50 10.44 21.25 -5.14
C LYS A 50 10.56 20.75 -6.57
N HIS A 51 9.46 20.44 -7.20
CA HIS A 51 9.38 19.82 -8.53
C HIS A 51 8.30 20.49 -9.39
N PRO A 52 8.52 21.74 -9.85
CA PRO A 52 7.48 22.57 -10.48
C PRO A 52 6.96 22.02 -11.83
N TYR A 53 7.65 21.06 -12.43
CA TYR A 53 7.22 20.43 -13.68
C TYR A 53 6.39 19.15 -13.46
N ALA A 54 6.28 18.66 -12.23
CA ALA A 54 5.46 17.49 -11.91
C ALA A 54 3.97 17.83 -12.02
N LYS A 55 3.18 16.94 -12.60
CA LYS A 55 1.71 17.02 -12.50
C LYS A 55 1.26 16.28 -11.27
N VAL A 56 0.46 16.93 -10.43
CA VAL A 56 -0.08 16.33 -9.21
C VAL A 56 -1.58 16.58 -9.13
N ALA A 57 -2.35 15.59 -9.53
CA ALA A 57 -3.81 15.54 -9.33
C ALA A 57 -4.13 15.01 -7.94
N ILE A 58 -5.15 15.56 -7.28
CA ILE A 58 -5.58 15.13 -5.94
C ILE A 58 -7.09 14.98 -5.89
N ALA A 59 -7.59 14.00 -5.14
CA ALA A 59 -9.01 13.82 -4.88
C ALA A 59 -9.28 13.28 -3.48
N ALA A 60 -10.39 13.71 -2.86
CA ALA A 60 -10.90 13.08 -1.65
C ALA A 60 -11.45 11.69 -1.98
N LEU A 61 -11.06 10.67 -1.21
CA LEU A 61 -11.59 9.31 -1.34
C LEU A 61 -11.54 8.60 0.01
N ASP A 62 -12.70 8.16 0.49
CA ASP A 62 -12.76 7.07 1.46
C ASP A 62 -12.83 5.75 0.67
N VAL A 63 -11.82 4.91 0.82
CA VAL A 63 -11.78 3.63 0.09
C VAL A 63 -12.86 2.65 0.55
N ASP A 64 -13.51 2.91 1.68
CA ASP A 64 -14.65 2.12 2.17
C ASP A 64 -15.98 2.56 1.51
N ASP A 65 -16.01 3.69 0.81
CA ASP A 65 -17.05 4.06 -0.14
C ASP A 65 -16.72 3.44 -1.51
N HIS A 66 -17.19 2.22 -1.71
CA HIS A 66 -16.86 1.43 -2.89
C HIS A 66 -17.43 2.03 -4.20
N GLU A 67 -18.52 2.78 -4.12
CA GLU A 67 -19.15 3.44 -5.28
C GLU A 67 -18.35 4.67 -5.74
N ALA A 68 -17.64 5.33 -4.83
CA ALA A 68 -16.79 6.47 -5.15
C ALA A 68 -15.48 6.07 -5.85
N ILE A 69 -14.97 4.84 -5.65
CA ILE A 69 -13.68 4.41 -6.19
C ILE A 69 -13.60 4.56 -7.72
N PRO A 70 -14.53 4.01 -8.53
CA PRO A 70 -14.45 4.12 -9.99
C PRO A 70 -14.50 5.57 -10.48
N GLN A 71 -15.30 6.41 -9.83
CA GLN A 71 -15.45 7.83 -10.18
C GLN A 71 -14.14 8.57 -9.93
N VAL A 72 -13.55 8.42 -8.75
CA VAL A 72 -12.29 9.08 -8.38
C VAL A 72 -11.12 8.57 -9.21
N PHE A 73 -11.03 7.25 -9.46
CA PHE A 73 -9.97 6.68 -10.31
C PHE A 73 -10.10 7.17 -11.75
N GLY A 74 -11.33 7.25 -12.29
CA GLY A 74 -11.62 7.81 -13.61
C GLY A 74 -11.21 9.28 -13.70
N GLN A 75 -11.69 10.13 -12.77
CA GLN A 75 -11.35 11.55 -12.70
C GLN A 75 -9.82 11.76 -12.68
N LEU A 76 -9.12 11.10 -11.77
CA LEU A 76 -7.67 11.24 -11.62
C LEU A 76 -6.92 10.73 -12.88
N SER A 77 -7.44 9.69 -13.52
CA SER A 77 -6.89 9.19 -14.78
C SER A 77 -7.05 10.21 -15.90
N ASP A 78 -8.20 10.85 -16.01
CA ASP A 78 -8.47 11.87 -17.04
C ASP A 78 -7.59 13.11 -16.83
N GLU A 79 -7.44 13.56 -15.58
CA GLU A 79 -6.58 14.72 -15.25
C GLU A 79 -5.11 14.49 -15.62
N LEU A 80 -4.58 13.26 -15.47
CA LEU A 80 -3.21 12.93 -15.87
C LEU A 80 -3.10 12.46 -17.34
N GLY A 81 -4.22 12.26 -18.02
CA GLY A 81 -4.25 11.67 -19.36
C GLY A 81 -3.82 10.19 -19.37
N GLY A 82 -4.31 9.44 -18.38
CA GLY A 82 -4.07 8.01 -18.17
C GLY A 82 -3.30 7.70 -16.88
N ILE A 83 -3.34 6.45 -16.45
CA ILE A 83 -2.59 5.89 -15.32
C ILE A 83 -1.88 4.62 -15.78
N ASP A 84 -0.60 4.51 -15.52
CA ASP A 84 0.21 3.32 -15.86
C ASP A 84 0.72 2.54 -14.64
N ARG A 85 0.54 3.09 -13.41
CA ARG A 85 0.77 2.39 -12.15
C ARG A 85 -0.28 2.79 -11.11
N VAL A 86 -0.84 1.80 -10.42
CA VAL A 86 -1.71 2.01 -9.25
C VAL A 86 -1.07 1.34 -8.03
N ILE A 87 -0.94 2.11 -6.95
CA ILE A 87 -0.42 1.65 -5.66
C ILE A 87 -1.59 1.61 -4.67
N VAL A 88 -2.09 0.41 -4.40
CA VAL A 88 -3.13 0.14 -3.40
C VAL A 88 -2.44 0.14 -2.04
N ASN A 89 -2.41 1.32 -1.41
CA ASN A 89 -1.70 1.57 -0.16
C ASN A 89 -2.63 1.91 1.00
N ALA A 90 -3.81 2.44 0.74
CA ALA A 90 -4.77 2.79 1.80
C ALA A 90 -4.99 1.62 2.77
N GLY A 91 -4.91 1.90 4.06
CA GLY A 91 -5.08 0.88 5.09
C GLY A 91 -5.03 1.45 6.49
N ILE A 92 -5.52 0.68 7.45
CA ILE A 92 -5.52 1.01 8.88
C ILE A 92 -4.89 -0.11 9.69
N GLY A 93 -4.24 0.27 10.81
CA GLY A 93 -3.62 -0.68 11.75
C GLY A 93 -4.43 -0.88 13.04
N LYS A 94 -5.69 -0.46 13.05
CA LYS A 94 -6.57 -0.55 14.23
C LYS A 94 -7.05 -2.00 14.41
N GLY A 95 -7.00 -2.50 15.63
CA GLY A 95 -7.53 -3.82 15.95
C GLY A 95 -7.84 -3.92 17.44
N TYR A 96 -8.58 -4.94 17.80
CA TYR A 96 -8.91 -5.25 19.18
C TYR A 96 -8.78 -6.76 19.40
N GLN A 97 -8.56 -7.17 20.66
CA GLN A 97 -8.49 -8.59 20.97
C GLN A 97 -9.79 -9.29 20.56
N ILE A 98 -9.69 -10.34 19.77
CA ILE A 98 -10.85 -11.15 19.36
C ILE A 98 -11.48 -11.75 20.62
N GLY A 99 -12.81 -11.64 20.73
CA GLY A 99 -13.54 -12.00 21.93
C GLY A 99 -13.60 -10.90 23.02
N GLY A 100 -12.92 -9.76 22.82
CA GLY A 100 -12.88 -8.65 23.78
C GLY A 100 -14.06 -7.65 23.68
N GLY A 101 -15.13 -8.00 22.97
CA GLY A 101 -16.39 -7.22 22.94
C GLY A 101 -16.41 -6.00 22.01
N LYS A 102 -15.39 -5.80 21.17
CA LYS A 102 -15.34 -4.70 20.19
C LYS A 102 -15.12 -5.18 18.75
N PRO A 103 -16.06 -5.95 18.18
CA PRO A 103 -15.89 -6.58 16.87
C PRO A 103 -15.72 -5.57 15.73
N TRP A 104 -16.31 -4.38 15.83
CA TRP A 104 -16.23 -3.32 14.80
C TRP A 104 -14.81 -2.85 14.49
N HIS A 105 -13.87 -2.87 15.46
CA HIS A 105 -12.48 -2.52 15.20
C HIS A 105 -11.81 -3.51 14.24
N ASN A 106 -12.07 -4.81 14.45
CA ASN A 106 -11.51 -5.87 13.60
C ASN A 106 -12.20 -5.90 12.24
N SER A 107 -13.52 -5.73 12.21
CA SER A 107 -14.29 -5.64 10.96
C SER A 107 -13.82 -4.48 10.11
N ALA A 108 -13.69 -3.27 10.68
CA ALA A 108 -13.18 -2.10 9.95
C ALA A 108 -11.79 -2.36 9.34
N THR A 109 -10.90 -3.03 10.09
CA THR A 109 -9.56 -3.35 9.56
C THR A 109 -9.63 -4.32 8.39
N LEU A 110 -10.47 -5.36 8.44
CA LEU A 110 -10.66 -6.28 7.33
C LEU A 110 -11.33 -5.59 6.14
N THR A 111 -12.36 -4.77 6.39
CA THR A 111 -13.05 -4.01 5.34
C THR A 111 -12.06 -3.10 4.62
N THR A 112 -11.42 -2.18 5.31
CA THR A 112 -10.52 -1.18 4.69
C THR A 112 -9.33 -1.85 3.99
N ASN A 113 -8.65 -2.79 4.68
CA ASN A 113 -7.38 -3.31 4.17
C ASN A 113 -7.54 -4.41 3.10
N LEU A 114 -8.62 -5.18 3.14
CA LEU A 114 -8.79 -6.34 2.26
C LEU A 114 -9.97 -6.15 1.30
N VAL A 115 -11.18 -5.90 1.80
CA VAL A 115 -12.37 -5.80 0.95
C VAL A 115 -12.27 -4.57 0.05
N SER A 116 -12.02 -3.40 0.63
CA SER A 116 -11.84 -2.16 -0.14
C SER A 116 -10.55 -2.20 -0.98
N GLY A 117 -9.53 -2.94 -0.51
CA GLY A 117 -8.34 -3.25 -1.29
C GLY A 117 -8.66 -4.02 -2.56
N LEU A 118 -9.52 -5.06 -2.48
CA LEU A 118 -9.98 -5.82 -3.64
C LEU A 118 -10.75 -4.94 -4.63
N VAL A 119 -11.65 -4.08 -4.14
CA VAL A 119 -12.41 -3.16 -5.02
C VAL A 119 -11.46 -2.20 -5.77
N GLN A 120 -10.44 -1.66 -5.09
CA GLN A 120 -9.42 -0.83 -5.74
C GLN A 120 -8.64 -1.62 -6.81
N ILE A 121 -8.31 -2.88 -6.56
CA ILE A 121 -7.65 -3.78 -7.52
C ILE A 121 -8.51 -3.95 -8.78
N GLU A 122 -9.80 -4.24 -8.61
CA GLU A 122 -10.75 -4.42 -9.73
C GLU A 122 -10.74 -3.20 -10.66
N TYR A 123 -10.89 -2.00 -10.12
CA TYR A 123 -10.91 -0.79 -10.94
C TYR A 123 -9.54 -0.42 -11.52
N ALA A 124 -8.45 -0.68 -10.81
CA ALA A 124 -7.10 -0.52 -11.35
C ALA A 124 -6.86 -1.43 -12.57
N LEU A 125 -7.28 -2.69 -12.47
CA LEU A 125 -7.17 -3.65 -13.58
C LEU A 125 -8.02 -3.25 -14.78
N GLN A 126 -9.23 -2.71 -14.56
CA GLN A 126 -10.07 -2.18 -15.65
C GLN A 126 -9.39 -1.00 -16.37
N LEU A 127 -8.73 -0.09 -15.64
CA LEU A 127 -7.94 0.99 -16.25
C LEU A 127 -6.80 0.42 -17.11
N PHE A 128 -6.06 -0.56 -16.60
CA PHE A 128 -4.95 -1.18 -17.30
C PHE A 128 -5.40 -1.98 -18.53
N GLN A 129 -6.53 -2.68 -18.46
CA GLN A 129 -7.10 -3.38 -19.61
C GLN A 129 -7.46 -2.41 -20.73
N LYS A 130 -8.07 -1.28 -20.40
CA LYS A 130 -8.39 -0.21 -21.38
C LYS A 130 -7.14 0.45 -21.97
N ALA A 131 -6.08 0.61 -21.17
CA ALA A 131 -4.82 1.22 -21.57
C ALA A 131 -3.86 0.24 -22.30
N GLY A 132 -4.19 -1.06 -22.36
CA GLY A 132 -3.33 -2.09 -22.95
C GLY A 132 -2.17 -2.54 -22.06
N GLY A 133 -2.19 -2.22 -20.76
CA GLY A 133 -1.17 -2.65 -19.80
C GLY A 133 -1.04 -1.71 -18.62
N GLY A 134 -0.30 -2.15 -17.60
CA GLY A 134 -0.07 -1.35 -16.40
C GLY A 134 0.70 -2.09 -15.31
N HIS A 135 0.90 -1.42 -14.18
CA HIS A 135 1.58 -1.99 -13.02
C HIS A 135 0.75 -1.81 -11.75
N LEU A 136 0.24 -2.90 -11.22
CA LEU A 136 -0.47 -2.96 -9.95
C LEU A 136 0.50 -3.22 -8.81
N VAL A 137 0.46 -2.38 -7.79
CA VAL A 137 1.27 -2.53 -6.57
C VAL A 137 0.37 -2.66 -5.36
N LEU A 138 0.54 -3.73 -4.61
CA LEU A 138 -0.22 -4.00 -3.39
C LEU A 138 0.68 -3.86 -2.17
N ILE A 139 0.29 -2.98 -1.24
CA ILE A 139 1.02 -2.81 0.02
C ILE A 139 0.46 -3.76 1.08
N SER A 140 1.15 -4.88 1.25
CA SER A 140 0.89 -5.87 2.29
C SER A 140 1.66 -5.55 3.58
N SER A 141 2.24 -6.53 4.24
CA SER A 141 3.09 -6.40 5.44
C SER A 141 3.84 -7.70 5.71
N VAL A 142 4.98 -7.63 6.38
CA VAL A 142 5.66 -8.81 6.94
C VAL A 142 4.75 -9.58 7.91
N LEU A 143 3.82 -8.91 8.59
CA LEU A 143 2.84 -9.53 9.48
C LEU A 143 1.79 -10.38 8.75
N GLY A 144 1.63 -10.23 7.43
CA GLY A 144 0.81 -11.11 6.61
C GLY A 144 1.40 -12.51 6.40
N ASN A 145 2.62 -12.76 6.85
CA ASN A 145 3.31 -14.05 6.65
C ASN A 145 3.03 -15.08 7.76
N THR A 146 2.37 -14.68 8.86
CA THR A 146 2.06 -15.57 9.99
C THR A 146 0.87 -15.05 10.78
N GLY A 147 0.26 -15.93 11.58
CA GLY A 147 -0.75 -15.51 12.55
C GLY A 147 -0.11 -14.71 13.69
N VAL A 148 -0.63 -13.50 13.94
CA VAL A 148 -0.17 -12.62 15.03
C VAL A 148 -1.29 -12.49 16.04
N PRO A 149 -1.08 -12.85 17.31
CA PRO A 149 -2.13 -12.80 18.34
C PRO A 149 -2.43 -11.37 18.82
N GLY A 150 -3.49 -11.25 19.61
CA GLY A 150 -3.89 -9.99 20.25
C GLY A 150 -4.56 -9.03 19.28
N THR A 151 -4.23 -7.74 19.40
CA THR A 151 -4.86 -6.67 18.62
C THR A 151 -4.44 -6.66 17.13
N LYS A 152 -3.41 -7.42 16.76
CA LYS A 152 -2.88 -7.48 15.39
C LYS A 152 -3.48 -8.60 14.54
N ALA A 153 -4.34 -9.47 15.11
CA ALA A 153 -4.86 -10.64 14.40
C ALA A 153 -5.63 -10.28 13.11
N ALA A 154 -6.57 -9.34 13.18
CA ALA A 154 -7.33 -8.89 12.01
C ALA A 154 -6.43 -8.19 10.97
N TYR A 155 -5.46 -7.40 11.42
CA TYR A 155 -4.48 -6.77 10.54
C TYR A 155 -3.64 -7.82 9.80
N ALA A 156 -3.06 -8.78 10.52
CA ALA A 156 -2.27 -9.85 9.93
C ALA A 156 -3.09 -10.65 8.90
N ALA A 157 -4.33 -11.01 9.23
CA ALA A 157 -5.24 -11.69 8.32
C ALA A 157 -5.54 -10.86 7.06
N SER A 158 -5.81 -9.54 7.20
CA SER A 158 -6.04 -8.67 6.06
C SER A 158 -4.83 -8.59 5.12
N LYS A 159 -3.62 -8.50 5.67
CA LYS A 159 -2.39 -8.43 4.90
C LYS A 159 -2.00 -9.78 4.27
N ALA A 160 -2.30 -10.90 4.94
CA ALA A 160 -2.19 -12.24 4.33
C ALA A 160 -3.12 -12.37 3.11
N GLY A 161 -4.37 -11.91 3.22
CA GLY A 161 -5.31 -11.88 2.11
C GLY A 161 -4.82 -11.03 0.93
N MET A 162 -4.29 -9.83 1.18
CA MET A 162 -3.70 -8.97 0.15
C MET A 162 -2.49 -9.64 -0.55
N THR A 163 -1.65 -10.35 0.20
CA THR A 163 -0.54 -11.11 -0.38
C THR A 163 -1.06 -12.22 -1.29
N SER A 164 -2.06 -12.98 -0.83
CA SER A 164 -2.67 -14.08 -1.60
C SER A 164 -3.32 -13.57 -2.89
N LEU A 165 -4.07 -12.45 -2.84
CA LEU A 165 -4.64 -11.81 -4.03
C LEU A 165 -3.53 -11.41 -5.02
N GLY A 166 -2.47 -10.79 -4.54
CA GLY A 166 -1.35 -10.39 -5.39
C GLY A 166 -0.63 -11.57 -6.04
N GLU A 167 -0.45 -12.67 -5.33
CA GLU A 167 0.15 -13.90 -5.87
C GLU A 167 -0.74 -14.54 -6.94
N SER A 168 -2.05 -14.57 -6.73
CA SER A 168 -3.04 -15.08 -7.70
C SER A 168 -3.02 -14.24 -8.98
N LEU A 169 -3.08 -12.92 -8.86
CA LEU A 169 -3.04 -12.01 -10.01
C LEU A 169 -1.71 -12.08 -10.77
N ARG A 170 -0.58 -12.28 -10.07
CA ARG A 170 0.71 -12.50 -10.72
C ARG A 170 0.72 -13.75 -11.59
N ALA A 171 0.08 -14.83 -11.12
CA ALA A 171 -0.02 -16.05 -11.91
C ALA A 171 -0.95 -15.84 -13.13
N GLU A 172 -2.06 -15.10 -12.96
CA GLU A 172 -3.01 -14.81 -14.02
C GLU A 172 -2.41 -13.93 -15.13
N TYR A 173 -1.65 -12.88 -14.74
CA TYR A 173 -1.07 -11.91 -15.67
C TYR A 173 0.41 -12.18 -16.05
N ASP A 174 0.95 -13.36 -15.75
CA ASP A 174 2.38 -13.70 -15.91
C ASP A 174 2.95 -13.34 -17.30
N LYS A 175 2.22 -13.67 -18.36
CA LYS A 175 2.63 -13.43 -19.76
C LYS A 175 2.02 -12.16 -20.39
N GLY A 176 1.24 -11.40 -19.61
CA GLY A 176 0.49 -10.23 -20.10
C GLY A 176 1.27 -8.92 -19.98
N PRO A 177 0.68 -7.82 -20.47
CA PRO A 177 1.22 -6.47 -20.35
C PRO A 177 0.97 -5.86 -18.95
N ILE A 178 0.21 -6.52 -18.08
CA ILE A 178 -0.03 -6.11 -16.70
C ILE A 178 0.99 -6.78 -15.79
N ARG A 179 1.67 -5.97 -14.98
CA ARG A 179 2.59 -6.42 -13.94
C ARG A 179 1.95 -6.28 -12.57
N VAL A 180 2.27 -7.19 -11.65
CA VAL A 180 1.79 -7.13 -10.27
C VAL A 180 2.95 -7.27 -9.31
N THR A 181 3.06 -6.34 -8.37
CA THR A 181 4.07 -6.33 -7.30
C THR A 181 3.38 -6.36 -5.94
N VAL A 182 3.80 -7.26 -5.07
CA VAL A 182 3.43 -7.25 -3.65
C VAL A 182 4.61 -6.73 -2.84
N ILE A 183 4.41 -5.61 -2.15
CA ILE A 183 5.38 -5.07 -1.20
C ILE A 183 4.97 -5.47 0.21
N GLU A 184 5.90 -6.02 0.96
CA GLU A 184 5.74 -6.40 2.36
C GLU A 184 6.66 -5.55 3.25
N PRO A 185 6.19 -4.37 3.68
CA PRO A 185 6.95 -3.56 4.60
C PRO A 185 7.15 -4.26 5.94
N GLY A 186 8.37 -4.17 6.49
CA GLY A 186 8.63 -4.38 7.89
C GLY A 186 8.12 -3.20 8.73
N TYR A 187 8.71 -2.98 9.90
CA TYR A 187 8.38 -1.82 10.70
C TYR A 187 9.09 -0.58 10.13
N ILE A 188 8.28 0.33 9.59
CA ILE A 188 8.70 1.62 9.04
C ILE A 188 7.96 2.71 9.84
N GLU A 189 8.68 3.74 10.25
CA GLU A 189 8.12 4.87 11.00
C GLU A 189 7.00 5.56 10.20
N SER A 190 5.84 5.73 10.85
CA SER A 190 4.64 6.33 10.27
C SER A 190 3.63 6.69 11.36
N GLU A 191 2.57 7.47 11.05
CA GLU A 191 1.46 7.69 11.98
C GLU A 191 0.86 6.37 12.50
N MET A 192 0.82 5.32 11.69
CA MET A 192 0.30 4.01 12.07
C MET A 192 1.20 3.30 13.09
N THR A 193 2.50 3.51 13.04
CA THR A 193 3.50 2.87 13.92
C THR A 193 3.90 3.75 15.09
N ALA A 194 3.44 5.00 15.17
CA ALA A 194 3.83 5.96 16.22
C ALA A 194 3.54 5.48 17.65
N GLN A 195 2.54 4.60 17.84
CA GLN A 195 2.22 4.00 19.13
C GLN A 195 2.99 2.70 19.41
N ALA A 196 3.75 2.20 18.45
CA ALA A 196 4.56 0.98 18.58
C ALA A 196 5.97 1.34 19.09
N ALA A 197 6.06 2.06 20.18
CA ALA A 197 7.22 2.84 20.66
C ALA A 197 8.46 2.04 21.07
N ASN A 198 8.69 0.83 20.71
CA ASN A 198 9.95 0.08 20.93
C ASN A 198 10.08 -1.10 19.98
N THR A 199 9.74 -0.90 18.70
CA THR A 199 9.85 -1.99 17.74
C THR A 199 11.31 -2.16 17.34
N LEU A 200 11.93 -3.20 17.87
CA LEU A 200 13.23 -3.67 17.40
C LEU A 200 13.14 -3.83 15.86
N LEU A 201 14.09 -3.29 15.12
CA LEU A 201 14.14 -3.34 13.64
C LEU A 201 13.24 -2.32 12.92
N MET A 202 12.75 -1.27 13.60
CA MET A 202 12.10 -0.15 12.93
C MET A 202 13.16 0.69 12.18
N VAL A 203 12.82 1.07 10.97
CA VAL A 203 13.60 2.04 10.19
C VAL A 203 12.80 3.34 10.04
N ASP A 204 13.52 4.44 9.81
CA ASP A 204 12.88 5.72 9.51
C ASP A 204 12.05 5.65 8.21
N ASN A 205 11.14 6.61 8.05
CA ASN A 205 10.23 6.68 6.91
C ASN A 205 10.99 6.77 5.59
N GLU A 206 12.03 7.63 5.50
CA GLU A 206 12.79 7.85 4.27
C GLU A 206 13.49 6.58 3.79
N THR A 207 14.19 5.90 4.70
CA THR A 207 14.88 4.62 4.41
C THR A 207 13.89 3.54 3.96
N GLY A 208 12.77 3.41 4.65
CA GLY A 208 11.73 2.44 4.30
C GLY A 208 11.09 2.73 2.95
N VAL A 209 10.69 3.97 2.71
CA VAL A 209 10.09 4.42 1.44
C VAL A 209 11.07 4.25 0.27
N ARG A 210 12.33 4.61 0.44
CA ARG A 210 13.36 4.42 -0.59
C ARG A 210 13.49 2.95 -0.99
N ALA A 211 13.46 2.03 -0.03
CA ALA A 211 13.50 0.60 -0.30
C ALA A 211 12.23 0.12 -1.03
N MET A 212 11.05 0.64 -0.64
CA MET A 212 9.78 0.34 -1.32
C MET A 212 9.81 0.80 -2.77
N VAL A 213 10.12 2.06 -3.03
CA VAL A 213 10.18 2.65 -4.36
C VAL A 213 11.18 1.91 -5.25
N ALA A 214 12.36 1.57 -4.74
CA ALA A 214 13.36 0.79 -5.48
C ALA A 214 12.86 -0.61 -5.87
N ALA A 215 12.06 -1.26 -5.03
CA ALA A 215 11.45 -2.55 -5.35
C ALA A 215 10.31 -2.40 -6.37
N ILE A 216 9.49 -1.35 -6.25
CA ILE A 216 8.38 -1.02 -7.15
C ILE A 216 8.91 -0.68 -8.55
N GLU A 217 9.94 0.16 -8.67
CA GLU A 217 10.53 0.52 -9.96
C GLU A 217 11.14 -0.69 -10.71
N LYS A 218 11.62 -1.69 -9.98
CA LYS A 218 12.11 -2.96 -10.54
C LYS A 218 10.99 -3.93 -10.91
N GLU A 219 9.74 -3.56 -10.68
CA GLU A 219 8.54 -4.41 -10.87
C GLU A 219 8.75 -5.83 -10.29
N LYS A 220 9.39 -5.93 -9.12
CA LYS A 220 9.61 -7.22 -8.44
C LYS A 220 8.25 -7.83 -8.09
N GLY A 221 8.04 -9.08 -8.47
CA GLY A 221 6.77 -9.74 -8.18
C GLY A 221 6.39 -9.76 -6.70
N ARG A 222 7.38 -9.90 -5.81
CA ARG A 222 7.22 -9.80 -4.35
C ARG A 222 8.50 -9.25 -3.74
N ALA A 223 8.39 -8.35 -2.77
CA ALA A 223 9.54 -7.79 -2.07
C ALA A 223 9.23 -7.50 -0.60
N VAL A 224 10.05 -8.04 0.28
CA VAL A 224 10.12 -7.65 1.70
C VAL A 224 11.03 -6.44 1.81
N VAL A 225 10.59 -5.37 2.46
CA VAL A 225 11.30 -4.09 2.50
C VAL A 225 11.33 -3.46 3.91
N PRO A 226 12.51 -3.05 4.40
CA PRO A 226 13.83 -3.33 3.84
C PRO A 226 14.13 -4.82 3.83
N SER A 227 14.92 -5.29 2.86
CA SER A 227 15.17 -6.73 2.73
C SER A 227 15.92 -7.33 3.92
N TRP A 228 16.88 -6.59 4.49
CA TRP A 228 17.57 -6.97 5.72
C TRP A 228 17.04 -6.17 6.91
N PRO A 229 16.72 -6.80 8.03
CA PRO A 229 16.78 -8.24 8.30
C PRO A 229 15.46 -8.98 7.97
N TRP A 230 14.47 -8.31 7.36
CA TRP A 230 13.11 -8.84 7.26
C TRP A 230 12.95 -10.01 6.29
N ALA A 231 13.70 -10.07 5.18
CA ALA A 231 13.54 -11.16 4.23
C ALA A 231 13.88 -12.55 4.84
N PRO A 232 15.01 -12.77 5.51
CA PRO A 232 15.25 -14.03 6.21
C PRO A 232 14.29 -14.23 7.39
N LEU A 233 13.93 -13.17 8.12
CA LEU A 233 13.04 -13.26 9.27
C LEU A 233 11.64 -13.73 8.88
N THR A 234 11.08 -13.25 7.77
CA THR A 234 9.76 -13.69 7.28
C THR A 234 9.73 -15.17 6.91
N GLN A 235 10.81 -15.72 6.38
CA GLN A 235 10.88 -17.17 6.14
C GLN A 235 10.85 -17.97 7.45
N ILE A 236 11.58 -17.50 8.46
CA ILE A 236 11.56 -18.10 9.80
C ILE A 236 10.16 -17.99 10.41
N MET A 237 9.51 -16.80 10.32
CA MET A 237 8.18 -16.56 10.86
C MET A 237 7.12 -17.54 10.32
N ARG A 238 7.22 -17.93 9.04
CA ARG A 238 6.32 -18.90 8.43
C ARG A 238 6.43 -20.31 9.02
N LEU A 239 7.60 -20.66 9.53
CA LEU A 239 7.90 -21.98 10.09
C LEU A 239 7.72 -22.03 11.62
N LEU A 240 7.65 -20.87 12.29
CA LEU A 240 7.52 -20.80 13.73
C LEU A 240 6.12 -21.22 14.20
N PRO A 241 6.02 -22.06 15.24
CA PRO A 241 4.75 -22.28 15.92
C PRO A 241 4.13 -20.96 16.41
N PRO A 242 2.79 -20.80 16.36
CA PRO A 242 2.09 -19.56 16.71
C PRO A 242 2.42 -18.99 18.10
N LYS A 243 2.81 -19.83 19.05
CA LYS A 243 3.20 -19.39 20.40
C LYS A 243 4.39 -18.43 20.44
N TYR A 244 5.26 -18.47 19.42
CA TYR A 244 6.43 -17.60 19.33
C TYR A 244 6.14 -16.29 18.60
N THR A 245 5.04 -16.21 17.85
CA THR A 245 4.68 -14.99 17.10
C THR A 245 4.16 -13.86 17.97
N LYS A 246 3.91 -14.11 19.29
CA LYS A 246 3.56 -13.08 20.27
C LYS A 246 4.56 -11.92 20.33
N ARG A 247 5.83 -12.16 19.98
CA ARG A 247 6.87 -11.11 19.98
C ARG A 247 6.69 -10.08 18.86
N PHE A 248 5.82 -10.36 17.90
CA PHE A 248 5.49 -9.46 16.77
C PHE A 248 4.12 -8.76 16.96
N ALA A 249 3.45 -8.95 18.09
CA ALA A 249 2.15 -8.37 18.40
C ALA A 249 2.23 -6.93 18.93
#